data_8cebd8675e63977f3d0e224bf7115d6c
#
_entry.id   8cebd8675e63977f3d0e224bf7115d6c
#
_cell.length_a   1.000
_cell.length_b   1.000
_cell.length_c   1.000
_cell.angle_alpha   90.00
_cell.angle_beta   90.00
_cell.angle_gamma   90.00
#
_symmetry.space_group_name_H-M   'P 1'
#
loop_
_entity.id
_entity.type
_entity.pdbx_description
1 polymer ?
#
loop_
_entity_poly.entity_id
_entity_poly.type
_entity_poly.pdbx_seq_one_letter_code
_entity_poly.pdbx_strand_id
1 'polypeptide(L)'
;LTIIAARPAVGKCLGKGTRVLMYDGTLKEVEKIKVGDLLMGNDSTPRRVLSIAHGREMMYWVRQKHGIDYRVNESHILSLKRSRREGGYKKGEVLNISVKDYLKKSAKRKSNYKGYKTAVEFPHKDVPLDPYLFGLWLGDGSSRSSRICTPDEEVVDYLKQYAEKTGQFVTVDKQKGKCPMYTITGGRSAEARKKSVQAILRKMNVLNNKHIPQIYLINDKDT
;
A
#
# COMPACT_ATOMS: atom_id res chain seq x y z
N LEU A 1 0.30 -7.36 -1.81
CA LEU A 1 0.70 -7.13 -3.19
C LEU A 1 1.92 -8.00 -3.52
N THR A 2 1.79 -8.96 -4.41
CA THR A 2 2.94 -9.77 -4.83
C THR A 2 3.50 -9.15 -6.09
N ILE A 3 4.66 -8.50 -5.99
CA ILE A 3 5.35 -7.93 -7.14
C ILE A 3 6.19 -9.03 -7.76
N ILE A 4 5.91 -9.38 -9.00
CA ILE A 4 6.71 -10.30 -9.78
C ILE A 4 7.59 -9.46 -10.71
N ALA A 5 8.86 -9.29 -10.34
CA ALA A 5 9.85 -8.70 -11.22
C ALA A 5 10.12 -9.67 -12.37
N ALA A 6 9.69 -9.33 -13.58
CA ALA A 6 9.97 -10.12 -14.77
C ALA A 6 11.33 -9.73 -15.36
N ARG A 7 12.34 -10.60 -15.25
CA ARG A 7 13.45 -10.61 -16.23
C ARG A 7 12.92 -11.19 -17.53
N PRO A 8 13.34 -10.69 -18.71
CA PRO A 8 13.02 -11.32 -19.97
C PRO A 8 13.69 -12.67 -20.01
N ALA A 9 12.96 -13.73 -19.85
CA ALA A 9 13.37 -15.09 -20.14
C ALA A 9 12.17 -16.03 -20.11
N VAL A 10 12.04 -16.77 -21.17
CA VAL A 10 11.25 -17.96 -21.45
C VAL A 10 10.38 -18.49 -20.29
N GLY A 11 9.08 -18.62 -20.56
CA GLY A 11 8.21 -19.51 -19.77
C GLY A 11 7.50 -18.90 -18.55
N LYS A 12 7.51 -17.59 -18.33
CA LYS A 12 6.88 -16.95 -17.16
C LYS A 12 5.48 -16.44 -17.48
N CYS A 13 4.46 -17.30 -17.44
CA CYS A 13 3.09 -16.89 -17.68
C CYS A 13 2.32 -16.78 -16.35
N LEU A 14 1.62 -15.66 -16.19
CA LEU A 14 0.62 -15.46 -15.15
C LEU A 14 -0.76 -15.84 -15.67
N GLY A 15 -1.61 -16.37 -14.82
CA GLY A 15 -2.99 -16.68 -15.20
C GLY A 15 -3.80 -15.43 -15.51
N LYS A 16 -4.71 -15.53 -16.48
CA LYS A 16 -5.66 -14.46 -16.84
C LYS A 16 -6.34 -13.90 -15.58
N GLY A 17 -6.50 -12.58 -15.51
CA GLY A 17 -7.06 -11.85 -14.37
C GLY A 17 -6.07 -11.59 -13.23
N THR A 18 -4.81 -12.05 -13.31
CA THR A 18 -3.80 -11.71 -12.31
C THR A 18 -3.48 -10.22 -12.39
N ARG A 19 -3.64 -9.52 -11.26
CA ARG A 19 -3.34 -8.09 -11.15
C ARG A 19 -1.85 -7.86 -10.94
N VAL A 20 -1.30 -6.98 -11.75
CA VAL A 20 0.12 -6.56 -11.70
C VAL A 20 0.18 -5.09 -11.29
N LEU A 21 1.10 -4.78 -10.38
CA LEU A 21 1.33 -3.41 -9.92
C LEU A 21 2.12 -2.65 -10.98
N MET A 22 1.53 -1.57 -11.47
CA MET A 22 2.16 -0.65 -12.40
C MET A 22 3.02 0.37 -11.63
N TYR A 23 3.97 0.98 -12.30
CA TYR A 23 4.87 1.97 -11.69
C TYR A 23 4.14 3.24 -11.22
N ASP A 24 3.02 3.59 -11.84
CA ASP A 24 2.15 4.70 -11.42
C ASP A 24 1.27 4.39 -10.20
N GLY A 25 1.37 3.15 -9.67
CA GLY A 25 0.60 2.66 -8.52
C GLY A 25 -0.75 2.05 -8.88
N THR A 26 -1.13 2.03 -10.14
CA THR A 26 -2.35 1.36 -10.58
C THR A 26 -2.18 -0.16 -10.64
N LEU A 27 -3.29 -0.88 -10.59
CA LEU A 27 -3.32 -2.32 -10.78
C LEU A 27 -3.92 -2.64 -12.15
N LYS A 28 -3.17 -3.37 -12.99
CA LYS A 28 -3.59 -3.77 -14.33
C LYS A 28 -3.63 -5.28 -14.46
N GLU A 29 -4.68 -5.82 -15.04
CA GLU A 29 -4.75 -7.26 -15.32
C GLU A 29 -3.68 -7.64 -16.34
N VAL A 30 -3.04 -8.78 -16.14
CA VAL A 30 -1.87 -9.22 -16.93
C VAL A 30 -2.15 -9.26 -18.43
N GLU A 31 -3.36 -9.66 -18.83
CA GLU A 31 -3.77 -9.69 -20.24
C GLU A 31 -3.96 -8.31 -20.89
N LYS A 32 -4.03 -7.27 -20.08
CA LYS A 32 -4.16 -5.87 -20.57
C LYS A 32 -2.81 -5.15 -20.63
N ILE A 33 -1.73 -5.78 -20.17
CA ILE A 33 -0.38 -5.22 -20.22
C ILE A 33 0.10 -5.19 -21.67
N LYS A 34 0.78 -4.12 -22.03
CA LYS A 34 1.32 -3.90 -23.39
C LYS A 34 2.84 -3.69 -23.34
N VAL A 35 3.51 -3.92 -24.47
CA VAL A 35 4.92 -3.54 -24.64
C VAL A 35 5.06 -2.03 -24.42
N GLY A 36 6.06 -1.64 -23.65
CA GLY A 36 6.30 -0.26 -23.25
C GLY A 36 5.68 0.12 -21.90
N ASP A 37 4.71 -0.63 -21.37
CA ASP A 37 4.17 -0.40 -20.02
C ASP A 37 5.29 -0.46 -18.97
N LEU A 38 5.15 0.34 -17.92
CA LEU A 38 6.08 0.36 -16.78
C LEU A 38 5.47 -0.36 -15.58
N LEU A 39 6.10 -1.46 -15.18
CA LEU A 39 5.74 -2.20 -13.98
C LEU A 39 6.54 -1.69 -12.79
N MET A 40 6.01 -1.84 -11.58
CA MET A 40 6.74 -1.57 -10.35
C MET A 40 7.77 -2.68 -10.08
N GLY A 41 9.03 -2.29 -9.94
CA GLY A 41 10.11 -3.18 -9.51
C GLY A 41 10.09 -3.38 -7.99
N ASN A 42 10.68 -4.45 -7.51
CA ASN A 42 10.83 -4.72 -6.07
C ASN A 42 11.83 -3.79 -5.36
N ASP A 43 12.53 -2.97 -6.12
CA ASP A 43 13.46 -1.93 -5.68
C ASP A 43 12.89 -0.52 -5.91
N SER A 44 11.56 -0.42 -6.11
CA SER A 44 10.84 0.82 -6.38
C SER A 44 11.24 1.53 -7.69
N THR A 45 11.90 0.82 -8.61
CA THR A 45 12.27 1.38 -9.93
C THR A 45 11.38 0.83 -11.04
N PRO A 46 11.18 1.58 -12.15
CA PRO A 46 10.33 1.12 -13.23
C PRO A 46 10.94 -0.06 -13.99
N ARG A 47 10.11 -1.03 -14.35
CA ARG A 47 10.44 -2.16 -15.21
C ARG A 47 9.62 -2.05 -16.49
N ARG A 48 10.29 -1.67 -17.57
CA ARG A 48 9.66 -1.60 -18.90
C ARG A 48 9.36 -3.00 -19.43
N VAL A 49 8.13 -3.20 -19.91
CA VAL A 49 7.74 -4.42 -20.61
C VAL A 49 8.35 -4.40 -22.00
N LEU A 50 9.25 -5.35 -22.28
CA LEU A 50 9.97 -5.44 -23.54
C LEU A 50 9.25 -6.33 -24.57
N SER A 51 8.56 -7.38 -24.09
CA SER A 51 7.83 -8.32 -24.93
C SER A 51 6.66 -8.92 -24.18
N ILE A 52 5.68 -9.42 -24.93
CA ILE A 52 4.51 -10.10 -24.40
C ILE A 52 4.41 -11.45 -25.12
N ALA A 53 4.13 -12.50 -24.34
CA ALA A 53 3.81 -13.82 -24.88
C ALA A 53 2.44 -14.26 -24.35
N HIS A 54 1.69 -14.92 -25.21
CA HIS A 54 0.43 -15.55 -24.87
C HIS A 54 0.50 -17.04 -25.18
N GLY A 55 -0.07 -17.86 -24.31
CA GLY A 55 -0.04 -19.30 -24.47
C GLY A 55 -1.20 -19.97 -23.76
N ARG A 56 -1.33 -21.28 -23.96
CA ARG A 56 -2.28 -22.14 -23.28
C ARG A 56 -1.49 -23.31 -22.69
N GLU A 57 -1.35 -23.32 -21.38
CA GLU A 57 -0.57 -24.31 -20.65
C GLU A 57 -1.31 -24.75 -19.38
N MET A 58 -0.83 -25.82 -18.75
CA MET A 58 -1.30 -26.23 -17.43
C MET A 58 -0.93 -25.15 -16.41
N MET A 59 -1.92 -24.69 -15.65
CA MET A 59 -1.77 -23.65 -14.66
C MET A 59 -1.86 -24.20 -13.25
N TYR A 60 -1.01 -23.72 -12.36
CA TYR A 60 -0.93 -24.08 -10.96
C TYR A 60 -1.34 -22.92 -10.07
N TRP A 61 -2.15 -23.19 -9.07
CA TRP A 61 -2.46 -22.25 -8.01
C TRP A 61 -1.31 -22.15 -7.02
N VAL A 62 -0.75 -20.96 -6.85
CA VAL A 62 0.13 -20.64 -5.73
C VAL A 62 -0.73 -20.09 -4.59
N ARG A 63 -1.06 -20.95 -3.65
CA ARG A 63 -1.87 -20.60 -2.48
C ARG A 63 -1.00 -20.11 -1.36
N GLN A 64 -1.32 -18.94 -0.83
CA GLN A 64 -0.55 -18.29 0.22
C GLN A 64 -1.33 -18.30 1.54
N LYS A 65 -0.65 -18.58 2.65
CA LYS A 65 -1.28 -18.54 3.98
C LYS A 65 -1.69 -17.10 4.37
N HIS A 66 -0.89 -16.11 3.97
CA HIS A 66 -1.10 -14.68 4.24
C HIS A 66 -0.74 -13.86 3.00
N GLY A 67 -1.62 -13.82 2.01
CA GLY A 67 -1.38 -13.12 0.76
C GLY A 67 -2.46 -13.39 -0.27
N ILE A 68 -2.27 -12.84 -1.46
CA ILE A 68 -3.19 -13.05 -2.58
C ILE A 68 -2.77 -14.30 -3.33
N ASP A 69 -3.69 -15.24 -3.54
CA ASP A 69 -3.48 -16.40 -4.38
C ASP A 69 -3.37 -15.97 -5.85
N TYR A 70 -2.48 -16.64 -6.59
CA TYR A 70 -2.30 -16.36 -8.01
C TYR A 70 -2.02 -17.63 -8.81
N ARG A 71 -2.23 -17.57 -10.12
CA ARG A 71 -2.02 -18.70 -11.03
C ARG A 71 -0.80 -18.46 -11.92
N VAL A 72 -0.02 -19.52 -12.10
CA VAL A 72 1.21 -19.51 -12.90
C VAL A 72 1.35 -20.82 -13.67
N ASN A 73 2.12 -20.81 -14.75
CA ASN A 73 2.46 -22.02 -15.48
C ASN A 73 3.59 -22.80 -14.80
N GLU A 74 3.89 -23.99 -15.29
CA GLU A 74 4.87 -24.93 -14.71
C GLU A 74 6.29 -24.39 -14.68
N SER A 75 6.69 -23.64 -15.70
CA SER A 75 8.03 -23.05 -15.84
C SER A 75 8.21 -21.73 -15.07
N HIS A 76 7.13 -21.19 -14.47
CA HIS A 76 7.21 -19.92 -13.71
C HIS A 76 8.17 -20.04 -12.53
N ILE A 77 9.02 -19.03 -12.37
CA ILE A 77 10.00 -18.96 -11.30
C ILE A 77 9.37 -18.33 -10.06
N LEU A 78 9.21 -19.12 -9.02
CA LEU A 78 8.83 -18.66 -7.70
C LEU A 78 10.06 -18.07 -7.00
N SER A 79 9.95 -16.84 -6.51
CA SER A 79 10.95 -16.22 -5.65
C SER A 79 10.52 -16.38 -4.19
N LEU A 80 11.28 -17.14 -3.42
CA LEU A 80 10.93 -17.58 -2.07
C LEU A 80 12.06 -17.28 -1.10
N LYS A 81 11.76 -16.95 0.15
CA LYS A 81 12.74 -16.82 1.24
C LYS A 81 12.77 -18.07 2.11
N ARG A 82 13.96 -18.45 2.54
CA ARG A 82 14.15 -19.53 3.52
C ARG A 82 13.75 -19.04 4.92
N SER A 83 12.89 -19.81 5.58
CA SER A 83 12.46 -19.51 6.96
C SER A 83 13.43 -20.04 8.02
N ARG A 84 14.28 -21.00 7.67
CA ARG A 84 15.25 -21.66 8.54
C ARG A 84 16.58 -21.89 7.80
N ARG A 85 17.66 -22.02 8.56
CA ARG A 85 18.95 -22.52 8.04
C ARG A 85 18.83 -23.99 7.67
N GLU A 86 19.30 -24.38 6.49
CA GLU A 86 19.28 -25.77 6.01
C GLU A 86 20.36 -25.98 4.94
N GLY A 87 21.16 -27.02 5.05
CA GLY A 87 22.10 -27.45 3.99
C GLY A 87 23.11 -26.37 3.57
N GLY A 88 23.67 -25.60 4.50
CA GLY A 88 24.63 -24.54 4.20
C GLY A 88 23.99 -23.19 3.86
N TYR A 89 22.69 -23.13 3.57
CA TYR A 89 21.97 -21.90 3.24
C TYR A 89 21.48 -21.16 4.49
N LYS A 90 21.49 -19.83 4.45
CA LYS A 90 21.10 -18.96 5.57
C LYS A 90 19.59 -18.73 5.61
N LYS A 91 19.05 -18.48 6.82
CA LYS A 91 17.70 -17.94 6.99
C LYS A 91 17.58 -16.59 6.27
N GLY A 92 16.48 -16.35 5.57
CA GLY A 92 16.23 -15.11 4.81
C GLY A 92 16.80 -15.12 3.38
N GLU A 93 17.63 -16.08 3.03
CA GLU A 93 18.18 -16.21 1.68
C GLU A 93 17.08 -16.48 0.65
N VAL A 94 17.15 -15.79 -0.49
CA VAL A 94 16.17 -15.90 -1.58
C VAL A 94 16.52 -17.08 -2.48
N LEU A 95 15.55 -17.94 -2.70
CA LEU A 95 15.59 -19.04 -3.67
C LEU A 95 14.67 -18.71 -4.84
N ASN A 96 15.22 -18.74 -6.05
CA ASN A 96 14.45 -18.70 -7.30
C ASN A 96 14.33 -20.12 -7.84
N ILE A 97 13.12 -20.66 -7.92
CA ILE A 97 12.84 -22.04 -8.29
C ILE A 97 11.62 -22.14 -9.20
N SER A 98 11.67 -22.97 -10.24
CA SER A 98 10.50 -23.23 -11.09
C SER A 98 9.40 -23.95 -10.29
N VAL A 99 8.13 -23.75 -10.67
CA VAL A 99 7.01 -24.50 -10.09
C VAL A 99 7.26 -26.00 -10.22
N LYS A 100 7.70 -26.45 -11.39
CA LYS A 100 8.06 -27.85 -11.66
C LYS A 100 9.05 -28.42 -10.64
N ASP A 101 10.13 -27.69 -10.37
CA ASP A 101 11.16 -28.17 -9.44
C ASP A 101 10.74 -27.98 -7.98
N TYR A 102 9.92 -26.98 -7.68
CA TYR A 102 9.30 -26.82 -6.38
C TYR A 102 8.38 -28.03 -6.06
N LEU A 103 7.60 -28.48 -7.03
CA LEU A 103 6.70 -29.62 -6.82
C LEU A 103 7.44 -30.91 -6.49
N LYS A 104 8.67 -31.12 -6.99
CA LYS A 104 9.53 -32.27 -6.69
C LYS A 104 10.11 -32.24 -5.27
N LYS A 105 10.08 -31.11 -4.56
CA LYS A 105 10.62 -31.01 -3.20
C LYS A 105 9.74 -31.75 -2.20
N SER A 106 10.38 -32.36 -1.19
CA SER A 106 9.66 -33.00 -0.08
C SER A 106 8.83 -31.95 0.72
N ALA A 107 7.79 -32.40 1.41
CA ALA A 107 6.95 -31.56 2.25
C ALA A 107 7.77 -30.77 3.30
N LYS A 108 8.78 -31.43 3.92
CA LYS A 108 9.71 -30.79 4.86
C LYS A 108 10.47 -29.61 4.23
N ARG A 109 10.99 -29.77 3.00
CA ARG A 109 11.68 -28.69 2.28
C ARG A 109 10.72 -27.59 1.87
N LYS A 110 9.52 -27.93 1.36
CA LYS A 110 8.48 -26.94 1.00
C LYS A 110 8.08 -26.08 2.19
N SER A 111 7.99 -26.63 3.40
CA SER A 111 7.65 -25.89 4.61
C SER A 111 8.68 -24.83 5.00
N ASN A 112 9.93 -24.96 4.52
CA ASN A 112 10.99 -23.99 4.74
C ASN A 112 10.94 -22.80 3.78
N TYR A 113 10.24 -22.90 2.66
CA TYR A 113 10.15 -21.84 1.67
C TYR A 113 8.89 -21.00 1.88
N LYS A 114 9.05 -19.69 1.97
CA LYS A 114 7.97 -18.73 2.20
C LYS A 114 7.96 -17.67 1.12
N GLY A 115 6.77 -17.34 0.64
CA GLY A 115 6.57 -16.08 -0.06
C GLY A 115 6.94 -14.89 0.84
N TYR A 116 7.34 -13.78 0.27
CA TYR A 116 7.66 -12.57 1.02
C TYR A 116 7.06 -11.35 0.34
N LYS A 117 6.83 -10.33 1.13
CA LYS A 117 6.39 -9.01 0.65
C LYS A 117 7.60 -8.10 0.60
N THR A 118 7.68 -7.28 -0.43
CA THR A 118 8.63 -6.19 -0.55
C THR A 118 7.84 -4.88 -0.45
N ALA A 119 8.23 -4.02 0.45
CA ALA A 119 7.73 -2.65 0.47
C ALA A 119 8.24 -1.95 -0.79
N VAL A 120 7.36 -1.20 -1.43
CA VAL A 120 7.71 -0.35 -2.56
C VAL A 120 7.33 1.08 -2.25
N GLU A 121 8.12 1.98 -2.76
CA GLU A 121 8.01 3.42 -2.61
C GLU A 121 7.61 4.02 -3.95
N PHE A 122 6.69 4.95 -3.94
CA PHE A 122 6.27 5.67 -5.13
C PHE A 122 6.88 7.08 -5.13
N PRO A 123 6.92 7.75 -6.28
CA PRO A 123 7.29 9.16 -6.32
C PRO A 123 6.39 10.01 -5.41
N HIS A 124 6.98 10.98 -4.73
CA HIS A 124 6.26 11.92 -3.87
C HIS A 124 5.13 12.62 -4.64
N LYS A 125 3.99 12.73 -3.98
CA LYS A 125 2.82 13.48 -4.47
C LYS A 125 2.27 14.31 -3.33
N ASP A 126 1.96 15.56 -3.60
CA ASP A 126 1.30 16.43 -2.64
C ASP A 126 -0.05 15.83 -2.22
N VAL A 127 -0.27 15.75 -0.93
CA VAL A 127 -1.52 15.25 -0.36
C VAL A 127 -2.38 16.41 0.16
N PRO A 128 -3.71 16.28 0.09
CA PRO A 128 -4.62 17.37 0.47
C PRO A 128 -4.56 17.78 1.94
N LEU A 129 -4.20 16.85 2.82
CA LEU A 129 -4.11 17.05 4.26
C LEU A 129 -2.83 16.38 4.75
N ASP A 130 -2.17 17.01 5.73
CA ASP A 130 -1.00 16.43 6.38
C ASP A 130 -1.27 14.98 6.81
N PRO A 131 -0.38 14.02 6.48
CA PRO A 131 -0.64 12.59 6.72
C PRO A 131 -0.83 12.24 8.18
N TYR A 132 -0.07 12.89 9.08
CA TYR A 132 -0.19 12.63 10.52
C TYR A 132 -1.53 13.15 11.07
N LEU A 133 -1.93 14.37 10.69
CA LEU A 133 -3.25 14.91 11.03
C LEU A 133 -4.38 14.03 10.51
N PHE A 134 -4.24 13.55 9.27
CA PHE A 134 -5.23 12.66 8.67
C PHE A 134 -5.31 11.32 9.41
N GLY A 135 -4.15 10.76 9.79
CA GLY A 135 -4.07 9.54 10.63
C GLY A 135 -4.75 9.70 11.99
N LEU A 136 -4.50 10.82 12.69
CA LEU A 136 -5.17 11.15 13.94
C LEU A 136 -6.69 11.23 13.77
N TRP A 137 -7.14 11.89 12.70
CA TRP A 137 -8.58 11.97 12.42
C TRP A 137 -9.19 10.62 12.03
N LEU A 138 -8.47 9.77 11.31
CA LEU A 138 -8.95 8.41 11.00
C LEU A 138 -9.12 7.56 12.25
N GLY A 139 -8.21 7.66 13.23
CA GLY A 139 -8.29 6.96 14.51
C GLY A 139 -9.38 7.55 15.39
N ASP A 140 -9.15 8.73 15.91
CA ASP A 140 -9.90 9.32 17.03
C ASP A 140 -10.84 10.46 16.60
N GLY A 141 -10.95 10.72 15.29
CA GLY A 141 -11.82 11.77 14.76
C GLY A 141 -13.28 11.34 14.66
N SER A 142 -14.18 12.33 14.71
CA SER A 142 -15.58 12.14 14.38
C SER A 142 -15.79 11.83 12.91
N SER A 143 -16.53 10.78 12.58
CA SER A 143 -16.82 10.44 11.18
C SER A 143 -17.63 11.52 10.44
N ARG A 144 -18.36 12.35 11.16
CA ARG A 144 -19.24 13.40 10.59
C ARG A 144 -18.57 14.77 10.47
N SER A 145 -17.42 14.95 11.12
CA SER A 145 -16.78 16.27 11.23
C SER A 145 -15.26 16.16 11.38
N SER A 146 -14.56 17.30 11.33
CA SER A 146 -13.12 17.39 11.57
C SER A 146 -12.71 17.35 13.05
N ARG A 147 -13.63 17.05 13.96
CA ARG A 147 -13.36 16.98 15.40
C ARG A 147 -12.50 15.75 15.71
N ILE A 148 -11.48 15.94 16.54
CA ILE A 148 -10.60 14.87 17.05
C ILE A 148 -10.78 14.83 18.56
N CYS A 149 -11.05 13.64 19.11
CA CYS A 149 -11.16 13.39 20.54
C CYS A 149 -9.81 12.91 21.05
N THR A 150 -9.18 13.63 21.96
CA THR A 150 -7.93 13.18 22.57
C THR A 150 -7.75 13.78 23.95
N PRO A 151 -7.31 13.00 24.95
CA PRO A 151 -6.81 13.49 26.22
C PRO A 151 -5.28 13.77 26.19
N ASP A 152 -4.60 13.40 25.10
CA ASP A 152 -3.16 13.38 24.97
C ASP A 152 -2.61 14.80 24.67
N GLU A 153 -1.79 15.34 25.57
CA GLU A 153 -1.23 16.67 25.44
C GLU A 153 -0.29 16.81 24.24
N GLU A 154 0.46 15.76 23.86
CA GLU A 154 1.34 15.79 22.68
C GLU A 154 0.53 15.96 21.41
N VAL A 155 -0.61 15.27 21.32
CA VAL A 155 -1.53 15.43 20.17
C VAL A 155 -2.14 16.82 20.16
N VAL A 156 -2.54 17.36 21.31
CA VAL A 156 -3.08 18.71 21.41
C VAL A 156 -2.08 19.75 20.94
N ASP A 157 -0.83 19.61 21.34
CA ASP A 157 0.25 20.55 20.96
C ASP A 157 0.55 20.45 19.46
N TYR A 158 0.55 19.26 18.89
CA TYR A 158 0.63 19.09 17.44
C TYR A 158 -0.53 19.79 16.71
N LEU A 159 -1.77 19.64 17.18
CA LEU A 159 -2.93 20.30 16.57
C LEU A 159 -2.81 21.83 16.60
N LYS A 160 -2.28 22.41 17.69
CA LYS A 160 -2.01 23.85 17.81
C LYS A 160 -0.94 24.32 16.81
N GLN A 161 0.20 23.60 16.77
CA GLN A 161 1.30 23.90 15.84
C GLN A 161 0.83 23.82 14.37
N TYR A 162 0.08 22.78 14.02
CA TYR A 162 -0.49 22.66 12.69
C TYR A 162 -1.44 23.82 12.36
N ALA A 163 -2.31 24.19 13.29
CA ALA A 163 -3.24 25.31 13.10
C ALA A 163 -2.49 26.63 12.89
N GLU A 164 -1.47 26.92 13.69
CA GLU A 164 -0.62 28.11 13.57
C GLU A 164 0.10 28.13 12.21
N LYS A 165 0.76 27.05 11.82
CA LYS A 165 1.46 26.91 10.54
C LYS A 165 0.55 27.14 9.33
N THR A 166 -0.73 26.79 9.44
CA THR A 166 -1.72 26.94 8.35
C THR A 166 -2.59 28.18 8.45
N GLY A 167 -2.28 29.09 9.40
CA GLY A 167 -3.08 30.31 9.65
C GLY A 167 -4.48 30.01 10.17
N GLN A 168 -4.64 28.91 10.87
CA GLN A 168 -5.87 28.45 11.49
C GLN A 168 -5.73 28.49 13.02
N PHE A 169 -6.77 28.12 13.74
CA PHE A 169 -6.74 28.03 15.20
C PHE A 169 -7.54 26.83 15.68
N VAL A 170 -7.20 26.36 16.89
CA VAL A 170 -7.85 25.22 17.53
C VAL A 170 -8.96 25.71 18.45
N THR A 171 -10.15 25.17 18.30
CA THR A 171 -11.22 25.29 19.27
C THR A 171 -11.39 24.01 20.05
N VAL A 172 -11.74 24.10 21.34
CA VAL A 172 -11.94 22.95 22.22
C VAL A 172 -13.36 22.96 22.77
N ASP A 173 -14.00 21.80 22.72
CA ASP A 173 -15.27 21.51 23.38
C ASP A 173 -14.99 20.55 24.54
N LYS A 174 -15.09 21.05 25.78
CA LYS A 174 -14.87 20.29 27.01
C LYS A 174 -16.21 20.07 27.71
N GLN A 175 -16.64 18.84 27.81
CA GLN A 175 -17.81 18.45 28.58
C GLN A 175 -17.40 17.64 29.82
N LYS A 176 -18.02 17.91 30.95
CA LYS A 176 -17.70 17.23 32.20
C LYS A 176 -17.83 15.70 32.03
N GLY A 177 -16.78 14.97 32.39
CA GLY A 177 -16.76 13.50 32.31
C GLY A 177 -16.62 12.92 30.91
N LYS A 178 -16.35 13.75 29.88
CA LYS A 178 -16.08 13.29 28.51
C LYS A 178 -14.69 13.70 28.02
N CYS A 179 -14.17 12.94 27.08
CA CYS A 179 -12.93 13.27 26.40
C CYS A 179 -13.08 14.63 25.66
N PRO A 180 -12.10 15.54 25.79
CA PRO A 180 -12.10 16.82 25.07
C PRO A 180 -12.11 16.62 23.56
N MET A 181 -12.88 17.45 22.85
CA MET A 181 -12.91 17.44 21.39
C MET A 181 -12.28 18.70 20.82
N TYR A 182 -11.32 18.53 19.95
CA TYR A 182 -10.57 19.60 19.30
C TYR A 182 -11.01 19.76 17.85
N THR A 183 -11.08 20.99 17.38
CA THR A 183 -11.42 21.29 15.98
C THR A 183 -10.47 22.35 15.46
N ILE A 184 -9.82 22.09 14.33
CA ILE A 184 -9.02 23.09 13.61
C ILE A 184 -9.96 23.87 12.68
N THR A 185 -10.00 25.18 12.86
CA THR A 185 -10.89 26.08 12.09
C THR A 185 -10.13 27.28 11.55
N GLY A 186 -10.43 27.70 10.32
CA GLY A 186 -9.82 28.84 9.65
C GLY A 186 -10.57 30.17 9.86
N GLY A 187 -11.57 30.20 10.74
CA GLY A 187 -12.34 31.41 11.00
C GLY A 187 -13.64 31.53 10.18
N ARG A 188 -14.21 32.78 10.13
CA ARG A 188 -15.58 33.01 9.62
C ARG A 188 -15.64 33.37 8.14
N SER A 189 -14.53 33.76 7.49
CA SER A 189 -14.54 34.12 6.08
C SER A 189 -14.85 32.93 5.16
N ALA A 190 -15.42 33.23 3.99
CA ALA A 190 -15.75 32.19 2.99
C ALA A 190 -14.49 31.43 2.50
N GLU A 191 -13.38 32.14 2.33
CA GLU A 191 -12.11 31.55 1.91
C GLU A 191 -11.48 30.66 2.99
N ALA A 192 -11.49 31.13 4.24
CA ALA A 192 -11.01 30.37 5.38
C ALA A 192 -11.81 29.06 5.57
N ARG A 193 -13.12 29.09 5.34
CA ARG A 193 -13.98 27.90 5.37
C ARG A 193 -13.63 26.89 4.29
N LYS A 194 -13.27 27.35 3.07
CA LYS A 194 -12.86 26.47 1.96
C LYS A 194 -11.54 25.75 2.24
N LYS A 195 -10.64 26.37 2.99
CA LYS A 195 -9.32 25.83 3.39
C LYS A 195 -9.36 25.05 4.71
N SER A 196 -10.51 24.97 5.38
CA SER A 196 -10.64 24.26 6.66
C SER A 196 -10.44 22.76 6.51
N VAL A 197 -9.93 22.11 7.55
CA VAL A 197 -9.80 20.63 7.62
C VAL A 197 -11.13 19.95 7.29
N GLN A 198 -12.26 20.47 7.77
CA GLN A 198 -13.60 19.99 7.44
C GLN A 198 -13.90 20.02 5.92
N ALA A 199 -13.51 21.08 5.23
CA ALA A 199 -13.73 21.20 3.79
C ALA A 199 -12.84 20.24 3.01
N ILE A 200 -11.59 20.06 3.44
CA ILE A 200 -10.65 19.10 2.84
C ILE A 200 -11.19 17.67 3.00
N LEU A 201 -11.58 17.27 4.21
CA LEU A 201 -12.16 15.93 4.47
C LEU A 201 -13.42 15.67 3.63
N ARG A 202 -14.26 16.70 3.42
CA ARG A 202 -15.44 16.60 2.54
C ARG A 202 -15.03 16.40 1.10
N LYS A 203 -14.05 17.16 0.60
CA LYS A 203 -13.53 17.05 -0.77
C LYS A 203 -12.88 15.70 -1.02
N MET A 204 -12.22 15.12 -0.01
CA MET A 204 -11.66 13.78 -0.07
C MET A 204 -12.71 12.66 0.01
N ASN A 205 -13.98 13.00 0.25
CA ASN A 205 -15.09 12.06 0.38
C ASN A 205 -14.88 11.00 1.49
N VAL A 206 -14.24 11.40 2.59
CA VAL A 206 -13.95 10.51 3.74
C VAL A 206 -14.90 10.71 4.91
N LEU A 207 -15.72 11.77 4.90
CA LEU A 207 -16.76 11.99 5.93
C LEU A 207 -17.86 10.93 5.80
N ASN A 208 -18.28 10.36 6.93
CA ASN A 208 -19.18 9.20 7.05
C ASN A 208 -18.72 7.94 6.30
N ASN A 209 -17.51 7.95 5.75
CA ASN A 209 -16.91 6.87 4.99
C ASN A 209 -15.38 6.86 5.21
N LYS A 210 -14.96 6.70 6.47
CA LYS A 210 -13.52 6.70 6.81
C LYS A 210 -12.78 5.62 6.03
N HIS A 211 -11.86 6.03 5.19
CA HIS A 211 -10.94 5.17 4.45
C HIS A 211 -9.68 5.96 4.11
N ILE A 212 -8.62 5.28 3.72
CA ILE A 212 -7.39 5.92 3.25
C ILE A 212 -7.50 6.10 1.73
N PRO A 213 -7.58 7.35 1.20
CA PRO A 213 -7.59 7.60 -0.23
C PRO A 213 -6.32 7.08 -0.91
N GLN A 214 -6.47 6.67 -2.17
CA GLN A 214 -5.37 6.07 -2.93
C GLN A 214 -4.12 6.94 -3.00
N ILE A 215 -4.27 8.27 -3.00
CA ILE A 215 -3.14 9.21 -3.06
C ILE A 215 -2.16 9.07 -1.88
N TYR A 216 -2.63 8.63 -0.69
CA TYR A 216 -1.77 8.33 0.45
C TYR A 216 -1.14 6.93 0.36
N LEU A 217 -1.81 5.99 -0.31
CA LEU A 217 -1.32 4.61 -0.47
C LEU A 217 -0.28 4.48 -1.58
N ILE A 218 -0.30 5.39 -2.56
CA ILE A 218 0.59 5.42 -3.72
C ILE A 218 1.45 6.68 -3.63
N ASN A 219 2.23 6.77 -2.59
CA ASN A 219 3.11 7.90 -2.31
C ASN A 219 4.46 7.40 -1.78
N ASP A 220 5.34 8.30 -1.42
CA ASP A 220 6.59 7.96 -0.76
C ASP A 220 6.35 7.46 0.68
N LYS A 221 7.41 6.99 1.33
CA LYS A 221 7.33 6.42 2.69
C LYS A 221 7.11 7.48 3.77
N ASP A 222 7.35 8.77 3.45
CA ASP A 222 7.25 9.87 4.40
C ASP A 222 5.85 10.51 4.39
N THR A 223 4.96 10.04 3.48
CA THR A 223 3.55 10.37 3.40
C THR A 223 2.67 9.31 4.07
#